data_6c95f13b7f36d21505e91bcde7ea167b
#
_entry.id   6c95f13b7f36d21505e91bcde7ea167b
#
_cell.length_a   1.000
_cell.length_b   1.000
_cell.length_c   1.000
_cell.angle_alpha   90.00
_cell.angle_beta   90.00
_cell.angle_gamma   90.00
#
_symmetry.space_group_name_H-M   'P 1'
#
loop_
_entity.id
_entity.type
_entity.pdbx_description
1 polymer ?
#
loop_
_entity_poly.entity_id
_entity_poly.type
_entity_poly.pdbx_seq_one_letter_code
_entity_poly.pdbx_strand_id
1 'polypeptide(L)'
;MKKNYLTINLLVICVALFSFYPGLQGGFLFDDTANIVRNTSLHIRHITLENLAYAAYSFEPGGSSRPLAMLSFALNFWHTGLDPFYFKLTNLVIHGLTSVVLLYFFHLLLSVAGYRPHVAQWGALFLTLFWSIHPIQISSVLYVVQRMQTLANLCVLLALLCYLYMRQAQITGNASRIYGI
;
A
#
# COMPACT_ATOMS: atom_id res chain seq x y z
N MET A 1 -12.01 -9.31 -17.33
CA MET A 1 -12.77 -9.71 -16.11
C MET A 1 -14.24 -9.31 -16.26
N LYS A 2 -15.19 -10.19 -15.93
CA LYS A 2 -16.61 -9.82 -15.94
C LYS A 2 -16.87 -8.77 -14.86
N LYS A 3 -17.69 -7.75 -15.14
CA LYS A 3 -17.97 -6.61 -14.25
C LYS A 3 -18.35 -7.03 -12.81
N ASN A 4 -19.15 -8.08 -12.68
CA ASN A 4 -19.59 -8.62 -11.39
C ASN A 4 -18.45 -9.20 -10.54
N TYR A 5 -17.41 -9.79 -11.17
CA TYR A 5 -16.25 -10.33 -10.43
C TYR A 5 -15.46 -9.24 -9.74
N LEU A 6 -15.18 -8.12 -10.44
CA LEU A 6 -14.44 -7.00 -9.84
C LEU A 6 -15.21 -6.41 -8.65
N THR A 7 -16.52 -6.22 -8.78
CA THR A 7 -17.35 -5.68 -7.70
C THR A 7 -17.34 -6.57 -6.46
N ILE A 8 -17.47 -7.90 -6.66
CA ILE A 8 -17.41 -8.87 -5.55
C ILE A 8 -16.04 -8.81 -4.85
N ASN A 9 -14.96 -8.78 -5.61
CA ASN A 9 -13.60 -8.72 -5.04
C ASN A 9 -13.37 -7.46 -4.23
N LEU A 10 -13.80 -6.30 -4.73
CA LEU A 10 -13.69 -5.04 -4.01
C LEU A 10 -14.52 -5.06 -2.72
N LEU A 11 -15.74 -5.57 -2.77
CA LEU A 11 -16.58 -5.71 -1.58
C LEU A 11 -15.91 -6.60 -0.52
N VAL A 12 -15.36 -7.73 -0.92
CA VAL A 12 -14.69 -8.67 0.00
C VAL A 12 -13.43 -8.04 0.60
N ILE A 13 -12.66 -7.29 -0.18
CA ILE A 13 -11.51 -6.53 0.35
C ILE A 13 -11.99 -5.48 1.35
N CYS A 14 -13.03 -4.73 1.05
CA CYS A 14 -13.60 -3.75 1.99
C CYS A 14 -14.03 -4.39 3.31
N VAL A 15 -14.68 -5.56 3.26
CA VAL A 15 -15.06 -6.31 4.48
C VAL A 15 -13.82 -6.76 5.25
N ALA A 16 -12.79 -7.25 4.57
CA ALA A 16 -11.53 -7.63 5.20
C ALA A 16 -10.86 -6.44 5.91
N LEU A 17 -10.83 -5.27 5.26
CA LEU A 17 -10.27 -4.04 5.83
C LEU A 17 -11.04 -3.57 7.07
N PHE A 18 -12.34 -3.82 7.13
CA PHE A 18 -13.16 -3.47 8.28
C PHE A 18 -12.72 -4.18 9.58
N SER A 19 -12.05 -5.35 9.46
CA SER A 19 -11.50 -6.07 10.64
C SER A 19 -10.45 -5.26 11.41
N PHE A 20 -9.79 -4.27 10.78
CA PHE A 20 -8.80 -3.39 11.42
C PHE A 20 -9.42 -2.17 12.10
N TYR A 21 -10.71 -1.90 11.86
CA TYR A 21 -11.38 -0.70 12.35
C TYR A 21 -11.25 -0.47 13.88
N PRO A 22 -11.42 -1.49 14.74
CA PRO A 22 -11.30 -1.32 16.20
C PRO A 22 -9.90 -0.81 16.62
N GLY A 23 -8.85 -1.20 15.88
CA GLY A 23 -7.46 -0.82 16.17
C GLY A 23 -7.11 0.63 15.79
N LEU A 24 -7.92 1.29 14.96
CA LEU A 24 -7.68 2.68 14.55
C LEU A 24 -7.76 3.67 15.72
N GLN A 25 -8.53 3.35 16.77
CA GLN A 25 -8.71 4.20 17.96
C GLN A 25 -7.48 4.22 18.90
N GLY A 26 -6.49 3.37 18.69
CA GLY A 26 -5.28 3.34 19.51
C GLY A 26 -4.35 4.52 19.30
N GLY A 27 -3.49 4.84 20.29
CA GLY A 27 -2.48 5.89 20.24
C GLY A 27 -1.28 5.56 19.32
N PHE A 28 -0.31 6.47 19.28
CA PHE A 28 1.03 6.23 18.74
C PHE A 28 1.80 5.25 19.60
N LEU A 29 2.64 4.41 19.00
CA LEU A 29 3.37 3.33 19.67
C LEU A 29 4.87 3.43 19.35
N PHE A 30 5.71 3.07 20.33
CA PHE A 30 7.15 2.87 20.16
C PHE A 30 7.83 3.94 19.28
N ASP A 31 8.34 3.55 18.13
CA ASP A 31 9.09 4.40 17.20
C ASP A 31 8.24 5.49 16.53
N ASP A 32 6.89 5.40 16.59
CA ASP A 32 6.00 6.48 16.15
C ASP A 32 6.32 7.76 16.91
N THR A 33 6.66 7.64 18.21
CA THR A 33 6.98 8.80 19.06
C THR A 33 8.22 9.52 18.56
N ALA A 34 9.30 8.79 18.27
CA ALA A 34 10.56 9.38 17.83
C ALA A 34 10.47 9.91 16.40
N ASN A 35 9.89 9.12 15.48
CA ASN A 35 9.92 9.42 14.07
C ASN A 35 8.80 10.35 13.59
N ILE A 36 7.68 10.45 14.33
CA ILE A 36 6.50 11.22 13.93
C ILE A 36 6.16 12.29 14.95
N VAL A 37 5.92 11.91 16.22
CA VAL A 37 5.40 12.84 17.24
C VAL A 37 6.46 13.88 17.62
N ARG A 38 7.73 13.49 17.79
CA ARG A 38 8.84 14.39 18.14
C ARG A 38 9.55 14.98 16.94
N ASN A 39 9.29 14.49 15.73
CA ASN A 39 9.90 15.00 14.52
C ASN A 39 9.19 16.26 14.03
N THR A 40 9.66 17.40 14.51
CA THR A 40 9.06 18.71 14.20
C THR A 40 9.12 19.09 12.72
N SER A 41 10.05 18.52 11.95
CA SER A 41 10.13 18.74 10.51
C SER A 41 8.91 18.21 9.74
N LEU A 42 8.15 17.27 10.33
CA LEU A 42 6.88 16.79 9.77
C LEU A 42 5.69 17.71 10.08
N HIS A 43 5.84 18.60 11.08
CA HIS A 43 4.74 19.43 11.58
C HIS A 43 4.55 20.68 10.71
N ILE A 44 4.39 20.48 9.40
CA ILE A 44 4.22 21.56 8.43
C ILE A 44 2.84 22.24 8.60
N ARG A 45 2.84 23.57 8.59
CA ARG A 45 1.60 24.39 8.62
C ARG A 45 1.21 24.90 7.23
N HIS A 46 2.20 25.04 6.36
CA HIS A 46 2.02 25.51 4.98
C HIS A 46 2.72 24.55 4.01
N ILE A 47 2.06 24.23 2.90
CA ILE A 47 2.64 23.43 1.83
C ILE A 47 3.52 24.33 0.98
N THR A 48 4.83 24.32 1.26
CA THR A 48 5.87 24.95 0.45
C THR A 48 6.88 23.90 0.03
N LEU A 49 7.59 24.12 -1.10
CA LEU A 49 8.64 23.19 -1.54
C LEU A 49 9.72 23.01 -0.48
N GLU A 50 10.06 24.08 0.24
CA GLU A 50 11.04 24.06 1.31
C GLU A 50 10.59 23.18 2.47
N ASN A 51 9.37 23.38 3.00
CA ASN A 51 8.82 22.56 4.08
C ASN A 51 8.69 21.08 3.69
N LEU A 52 8.27 20.81 2.45
CA LEU A 52 8.19 19.45 1.94
C LEU A 52 9.58 18.81 1.80
N ALA A 53 10.59 19.55 1.37
CA ALA A 53 11.96 19.05 1.29
C ALA A 53 12.52 18.74 2.69
N TYR A 54 12.35 19.62 3.67
CA TYR A 54 12.75 19.37 5.06
C TYR A 54 12.03 18.13 5.62
N ALA A 55 10.72 18.00 5.41
CA ALA A 55 9.97 16.84 5.84
C ALA A 55 10.48 15.55 5.17
N ALA A 56 10.70 15.57 3.85
CA ALA A 56 11.11 14.39 3.08
C ALA A 56 12.42 13.77 3.57
N TYR A 57 13.36 14.62 3.99
CA TYR A 57 14.70 14.19 4.41
C TYR A 57 14.90 14.18 5.93
N SER A 58 13.82 14.29 6.71
CA SER A 58 13.88 14.35 8.17
C SER A 58 14.04 13.00 8.86
N PHE A 59 14.13 11.89 8.12
CA PHE A 59 14.41 10.57 8.70
C PHE A 59 15.92 10.33 8.77
N GLU A 60 16.49 10.42 9.97
CA GLU A 60 17.94 10.32 10.19
C GLU A 60 18.50 8.93 10.52
N PRO A 61 17.74 7.94 11.06
CA PRO A 61 18.31 6.67 11.49
C PRO A 61 19.09 5.95 10.38
N GLY A 62 20.40 5.76 10.61
CA GLY A 62 21.27 5.01 9.69
C GLY A 62 21.60 5.68 8.35
N GLY A 63 21.34 6.98 8.21
CA GLY A 63 21.65 7.73 6.98
C GLY A 63 20.79 7.35 5.78
N SER A 64 19.72 6.57 5.96
CA SER A 64 18.80 6.20 4.88
C SER A 64 17.57 7.09 4.90
N SER A 65 17.42 7.94 3.89
CA SER A 65 16.21 8.74 3.70
C SER A 65 15.04 7.88 3.22
N ARG A 66 13.82 8.20 3.69
CA ARG A 66 12.57 7.55 3.25
C ARG A 66 11.56 8.62 2.80
N PRO A 67 11.91 9.43 1.78
CA PRO A 67 11.24 10.69 1.48
C PRO A 67 9.74 10.53 1.22
N LEU A 68 9.32 9.48 0.51
CA LEU A 68 7.91 9.26 0.19
C LEU A 68 7.06 9.02 1.45
N ALA A 69 7.58 8.24 2.40
CA ALA A 69 6.88 7.97 3.65
C ALA A 69 6.84 9.22 4.53
N MET A 70 7.97 9.93 4.66
CA MET A 70 8.06 11.16 5.45
C MET A 70 7.13 12.25 4.90
N LEU A 71 7.08 12.45 3.58
CA LEU A 71 6.10 13.33 2.94
C LEU A 71 4.66 12.92 3.26
N SER A 72 4.35 11.63 3.24
CA SER A 72 3.01 11.16 3.57
C SER A 72 2.61 11.43 5.02
N PHE A 73 3.57 11.39 5.97
CA PHE A 73 3.34 11.79 7.36
C PHE A 73 3.15 13.29 7.49
N ALA A 74 3.95 14.09 6.81
CA ALA A 74 3.81 15.55 6.81
C ALA A 74 2.45 16.00 6.25
N LEU A 75 1.98 15.36 5.19
CA LEU A 75 0.64 15.62 4.63
C LEU A 75 -0.47 15.19 5.59
N ASN A 76 -0.33 14.08 6.30
CA ASN A 76 -1.27 13.72 7.37
C ASN A 76 -1.29 14.81 8.44
N PHE A 77 -0.13 15.22 8.94
CA PHE A 77 -0.03 16.26 9.96
C PHE A 77 -0.66 17.58 9.49
N TRP A 78 -0.38 18.01 8.28
CA TRP A 78 -0.95 19.23 7.71
C TRP A 78 -2.48 19.21 7.69
N HIS A 79 -3.07 18.04 7.44
CA HIS A 79 -4.54 17.90 7.33
C HIS A 79 -5.22 17.72 8.68
N THR A 80 -4.63 16.96 9.60
CA THR A 80 -5.32 16.49 10.84
C THR A 80 -4.54 16.74 12.13
N GLY A 81 -3.34 17.34 12.06
CA GLY A 81 -2.44 17.44 13.22
C GLY A 81 -1.93 16.09 13.64
N LEU A 82 -1.62 15.92 14.92
CA LEU A 82 -1.14 14.66 15.52
C LEU A 82 -2.30 13.78 16.00
N ASP A 83 -3.27 13.49 15.14
CA ASP A 83 -4.33 12.55 15.45
C ASP A 83 -3.98 11.14 14.94
N PRO A 84 -3.69 10.16 15.83
CA PRO A 84 -3.28 8.80 15.44
C PRO A 84 -4.29 8.09 14.56
N PHE A 85 -5.58 8.37 14.73
CA PHE A 85 -6.65 7.75 13.94
C PHE A 85 -6.43 7.96 12.43
N TYR A 86 -6.18 9.20 12.00
CA TYR A 86 -6.00 9.51 10.59
C TYR A 86 -4.69 8.96 10.01
N PHE A 87 -3.64 8.89 10.83
CA PHE A 87 -2.39 8.25 10.42
C PHE A 87 -2.60 6.75 10.17
N LYS A 88 -3.30 6.05 11.06
CA LYS A 88 -3.63 4.62 10.91
C LYS A 88 -4.62 4.40 9.77
N LEU A 89 -5.60 5.30 9.60
CA LEU A 89 -6.52 5.24 8.47
C LEU A 89 -5.78 5.32 7.13
N THR A 90 -4.78 6.20 7.03
CA THR A 90 -3.93 6.27 5.82
C THR A 90 -3.18 4.96 5.59
N ASN A 91 -2.64 4.33 6.64
CA ASN A 91 -2.02 3.01 6.53
C ASN A 91 -3.01 1.95 6.05
N LEU A 92 -4.24 1.98 6.57
CA LEU A 92 -5.31 1.07 6.15
C LEU A 92 -5.66 1.26 4.67
N VAL A 93 -5.72 2.51 4.19
CA VAL A 93 -5.93 2.80 2.76
C VAL A 93 -4.78 2.24 1.91
N ILE A 94 -3.54 2.43 2.33
CA ILE A 94 -2.36 1.86 1.64
C ILE A 94 -2.44 0.34 1.62
N HIS A 95 -2.82 -0.30 2.73
CA HIS A 95 -3.03 -1.74 2.81
C HIS A 95 -4.14 -2.22 1.86
N GLY A 96 -5.23 -1.47 1.76
CA GLY A 96 -6.30 -1.73 0.79
C GLY A 96 -5.82 -1.63 -0.66
N LEU A 97 -5.07 -0.58 -1.01
CA LEU A 97 -4.45 -0.45 -2.33
C LEU A 97 -3.51 -1.61 -2.63
N THR A 98 -2.69 -2.01 -1.66
CA THR A 98 -1.81 -3.17 -1.78
C THR A 98 -2.60 -4.46 -2.02
N SER A 99 -3.72 -4.65 -1.33
CA SER A 99 -4.62 -5.80 -1.53
C SER A 99 -5.20 -5.83 -2.95
N VAL A 100 -5.58 -4.67 -3.49
CA VAL A 100 -6.05 -4.57 -4.88
C VAL A 100 -4.93 -4.92 -5.87
N VAL A 101 -3.71 -4.41 -5.66
CA VAL A 101 -2.55 -4.74 -6.51
C VAL A 101 -2.24 -6.23 -6.44
N LEU A 102 -2.25 -6.83 -5.23
CA LEU A 102 -2.06 -8.28 -5.04
C LEU A 102 -3.12 -9.11 -5.76
N LEU A 103 -4.39 -8.70 -5.76
CA LEU A 103 -5.44 -9.38 -6.49
C LEU A 103 -5.12 -9.47 -8.00
N TYR A 104 -4.71 -8.35 -8.60
CA TYR A 104 -4.32 -8.32 -10.00
C TYR A 104 -3.04 -9.12 -10.26
N PHE A 105 -2.07 -9.01 -9.37
CA PHE A 105 -0.81 -9.74 -9.45
C PHE A 105 -1.03 -11.26 -9.41
N PHE A 106 -1.76 -11.78 -8.43
CA PHE A 106 -2.06 -13.20 -8.34
C PHE A 106 -2.92 -13.70 -9.49
N HIS A 107 -3.91 -12.90 -9.92
CA HIS A 107 -4.74 -13.27 -11.07
C HIS A 107 -3.89 -13.41 -12.33
N LEU A 108 -3.01 -12.45 -12.60
CA LEU A 108 -2.11 -12.48 -13.74
C LEU A 108 -1.11 -13.64 -13.64
N LEU A 109 -0.49 -13.80 -12.48
CA LEU A 109 0.49 -14.87 -12.20
C LEU A 109 -0.11 -16.26 -12.47
N LEU A 110 -1.30 -16.53 -11.91
CA LEU A 110 -1.98 -17.81 -12.10
C LEU A 110 -2.43 -18.01 -13.56
N SER A 111 -2.81 -16.93 -14.25
CA SER A 111 -3.17 -16.98 -15.67
C SER A 111 -1.96 -17.31 -16.54
N VAL A 112 -0.81 -16.68 -16.30
CA VAL A 112 0.45 -16.96 -17.01
C VAL A 112 0.98 -18.37 -16.71
N ALA A 113 0.76 -18.86 -15.48
CA ALA A 113 1.08 -20.23 -15.09
C ALA A 113 0.16 -21.30 -15.74
N GLY A 114 -0.82 -20.90 -16.55
CA GLY A 114 -1.67 -21.82 -17.32
C GLY A 114 -2.87 -22.38 -16.56
N TYR A 115 -3.21 -21.82 -15.40
CA TYR A 115 -4.42 -22.24 -14.69
C TYR A 115 -5.70 -21.84 -15.44
N ARG A 116 -6.76 -22.65 -15.29
CA ARG A 116 -8.07 -22.35 -15.89
C ARG A 116 -8.58 -20.99 -15.38
N PRO A 117 -9.29 -20.19 -16.20
CA PRO A 117 -9.68 -18.83 -15.84
C PRO A 117 -10.43 -18.72 -14.51
N HIS A 118 -11.34 -19.64 -14.20
CA HIS A 118 -12.07 -19.62 -12.94
C HIS A 118 -11.16 -19.95 -11.74
N VAL A 119 -10.18 -20.85 -11.90
CA VAL A 119 -9.20 -21.20 -10.85
C VAL A 119 -8.30 -20.00 -10.59
N ALA A 120 -7.82 -19.33 -11.64
CA ALA A 120 -7.00 -18.13 -11.51
C ALA A 120 -7.77 -17.00 -10.79
N GLN A 121 -9.07 -16.82 -11.09
CA GLN A 121 -9.92 -15.80 -10.45
C GLN A 121 -10.13 -16.05 -8.96
N TRP A 122 -10.62 -17.25 -8.61
CA TRP A 122 -10.90 -17.56 -7.21
C TRP A 122 -9.62 -17.77 -6.38
N GLY A 123 -8.59 -18.36 -6.99
CA GLY A 123 -7.28 -18.49 -6.37
C GLY A 123 -6.65 -17.14 -6.02
N ALA A 124 -6.70 -16.18 -6.93
CA ALA A 124 -6.24 -14.81 -6.69
C ALA A 124 -7.00 -14.15 -5.53
N LEU A 125 -8.32 -14.28 -5.51
CA LEU A 125 -9.15 -13.74 -4.42
C LEU A 125 -8.78 -14.38 -3.08
N PHE A 126 -8.69 -15.72 -3.03
CA PHE A 126 -8.36 -16.43 -1.81
C PHE A 126 -6.99 -16.06 -1.27
N LEU A 127 -5.96 -16.03 -2.12
CA LEU A 127 -4.60 -15.63 -1.75
C LEU A 127 -4.54 -14.18 -1.23
N THR A 128 -5.25 -13.28 -1.91
CA THR A 128 -5.31 -11.88 -1.50
C THR A 128 -6.01 -11.72 -0.15
N LEU A 129 -7.13 -12.40 0.06
CA LEU A 129 -7.86 -12.35 1.33
C LEU A 129 -7.02 -12.93 2.48
N PHE A 130 -6.44 -14.10 2.25
CA PHE A 130 -5.58 -14.74 3.24
C PHE A 130 -4.45 -13.80 3.69
N TRP A 131 -3.81 -13.10 2.72
CA TRP A 131 -2.78 -12.12 3.03
C TRP A 131 -3.37 -10.88 3.75
N SER A 132 -4.50 -10.33 3.26
CA SER A 132 -5.06 -9.07 3.75
C SER A 132 -5.53 -9.14 5.21
N ILE A 133 -6.12 -10.27 5.62
CA ILE A 133 -6.65 -10.45 6.99
C ILE A 133 -5.68 -11.18 7.92
N HIS A 134 -4.49 -11.54 7.42
CA HIS A 134 -3.53 -12.28 8.23
C HIS A 134 -3.15 -11.47 9.48
N PRO A 135 -3.11 -12.05 10.70
CA PRO A 135 -2.82 -11.30 11.93
C PRO A 135 -1.50 -10.53 11.94
N ILE A 136 -0.51 -10.96 11.15
CA ILE A 136 0.77 -10.26 11.00
C ILE A 136 0.59 -8.85 10.43
N GLN A 137 -0.48 -8.59 9.69
CA GLN A 137 -0.77 -7.29 9.09
C GLN A 137 -1.24 -6.25 10.12
N ILE A 138 -1.59 -6.68 11.34
CA ILE A 138 -1.97 -5.77 12.43
C ILE A 138 -0.84 -4.77 12.68
N SER A 139 0.41 -5.24 12.76
CA SER A 139 1.56 -4.36 12.93
C SER A 139 1.77 -3.44 11.71
N SER A 140 1.62 -3.97 10.50
CA SER A 140 1.81 -3.20 9.26
C SER A 140 0.77 -2.08 9.10
N VAL A 141 -0.45 -2.28 9.59
CA VAL A 141 -1.57 -1.33 9.44
C VAL A 141 -1.66 -0.38 10.64
N LEU A 142 -1.63 -0.92 11.86
CA LEU A 142 -1.95 -0.15 13.07
C LEU A 142 -0.73 0.49 13.74
N TYR A 143 0.48 0.10 13.38
CA TYR A 143 1.72 0.75 13.80
C TYR A 143 2.13 1.76 12.72
N VAL A 144 2.04 3.06 13.06
CA VAL A 144 2.05 4.13 12.06
C VAL A 144 3.35 4.19 11.28
N VAL A 145 4.49 4.05 11.95
CA VAL A 145 5.83 4.11 11.33
C VAL A 145 6.04 3.03 10.27
N GLN A 146 5.32 1.91 10.33
CA GLN A 146 5.40 0.83 9.34
C GLN A 146 4.92 1.26 7.94
N ARG A 147 4.32 2.45 7.80
CA ARG A 147 4.06 3.05 6.49
C ARG A 147 5.31 3.12 5.62
N MET A 148 6.47 3.33 6.22
CA MET A 148 7.75 3.34 5.51
C MET A 148 8.00 2.03 4.77
N GLN A 149 7.64 0.90 5.39
CA GLN A 149 7.78 -0.43 4.80
C GLN A 149 6.62 -0.76 3.84
N THR A 150 5.39 -0.41 4.21
CA THR A 150 4.20 -0.74 3.41
C THR A 150 4.17 0.00 2.08
N LEU A 151 4.60 1.27 2.04
CA LEU A 151 4.76 2.02 0.79
C LEU A 151 5.85 1.41 -0.10
N ALA A 152 6.99 1.01 0.47
CA ALA A 152 8.05 0.36 -0.31
C ALA A 152 7.55 -0.97 -0.90
N ASN A 153 6.85 -1.78 -0.12
CA ASN A 153 6.25 -3.04 -0.59
C ASN A 153 5.22 -2.81 -1.71
N LEU A 154 4.39 -1.78 -1.59
CA LEU A 154 3.43 -1.41 -2.65
C LEU A 154 4.16 -1.07 -3.96
N CYS A 155 5.25 -0.28 -3.91
CA CYS A 155 6.05 0.04 -5.09
C CYS A 155 6.68 -1.20 -5.71
N VAL A 156 7.21 -2.13 -4.90
CA VAL A 156 7.78 -3.41 -5.38
C VAL A 156 6.70 -4.25 -6.07
N LEU A 157 5.52 -4.37 -5.47
CA LEU A 157 4.41 -5.13 -6.06
C LEU A 157 3.92 -4.53 -7.37
N LEU A 158 3.85 -3.20 -7.47
CA LEU A 158 3.53 -2.51 -8.72
C LEU A 158 4.57 -2.80 -9.80
N ALA A 159 5.86 -2.75 -9.46
CA ALA A 159 6.93 -3.08 -10.40
C ALA A 159 6.84 -4.54 -10.88
N LEU A 160 6.58 -5.49 -9.97
CA LEU A 160 6.37 -6.91 -10.31
C LEU A 160 5.14 -7.11 -11.19
N LEU A 161 4.04 -6.41 -10.91
CA LEU A 161 2.82 -6.47 -11.73
C LEU A 161 3.11 -5.94 -13.14
N CYS A 162 3.79 -4.81 -13.28
CA CYS A 162 4.21 -4.27 -14.58
C CYS A 162 5.11 -5.25 -15.33
N TYR A 163 6.07 -5.86 -14.64
CA TYR A 163 6.94 -6.87 -15.23
C TYR A 163 6.14 -8.06 -15.78
N LEU A 164 5.19 -8.59 -15.02
CA LEU A 164 4.35 -9.70 -15.48
C LEU A 164 3.49 -9.31 -16.69
N TYR A 165 2.95 -8.11 -16.75
CA TYR A 165 2.21 -7.61 -17.92
C TYR A 165 3.11 -7.57 -19.17
N MET A 166 4.33 -7.06 -19.04
CA MET A 166 5.30 -7.04 -20.14
C MET A 166 5.64 -8.46 -20.61
N ARG A 167 5.89 -9.38 -19.68
CA ARG A 167 6.21 -10.79 -20.02
C ARG A 167 5.02 -11.46 -20.73
N GLN A 168 3.81 -11.26 -20.26
CA GLN A 168 2.62 -11.79 -20.91
C GLN A 168 2.49 -11.28 -22.35
N ALA A 169 2.69 -9.98 -22.56
CA ALA A 169 2.60 -9.39 -23.90
C ALA A 169 3.69 -9.93 -24.85
N GLN A 170 4.90 -10.16 -24.36
CA GLN A 170 5.99 -10.78 -25.14
C GLN A 170 5.62 -12.22 -25.55
N ILE A 171 5.08 -13.02 -24.62
CA ILE A 171 4.69 -14.42 -24.88
C ILE A 171 3.56 -14.49 -25.88
N THR A 172 2.58 -13.57 -25.82
CA THR A 172 1.40 -13.56 -26.71
C THR A 172 1.68 -12.90 -28.08
N GLY A 173 2.88 -12.43 -28.35
CA GLY A 173 3.24 -11.71 -29.58
C GLY A 173 2.63 -10.29 -29.68
N ASN A 174 2.01 -9.78 -28.61
CA ASN A 174 1.39 -8.45 -28.55
C ASN A 174 2.35 -7.35 -28.04
N ALA A 175 3.66 -7.54 -28.19
CA ALA A 175 4.67 -6.60 -27.72
C ALA A 175 4.51 -5.18 -28.32
N SER A 176 3.99 -5.07 -29.54
CA SER A 176 3.72 -3.79 -30.22
C SER A 176 2.74 -2.89 -29.46
N ARG A 177 1.81 -3.45 -28.67
CA ARG A 177 0.86 -2.66 -27.85
C ARG A 177 1.49 -1.98 -26.63
N ILE A 178 2.64 -2.46 -26.17
CA ILE A 178 3.32 -1.90 -24.98
C ILE A 178 4.30 -0.79 -25.40
N TYR A 179 4.92 -0.92 -26.56
CA TYR A 179 5.94 0.03 -27.02
C TYR A 179 5.39 1.15 -27.92
N GLY A 180 4.08 1.14 -28.22
CA GLY A 180 3.47 2.22 -29.02
C GLY A 180 4.00 2.34 -30.45
N ILE A 181 4.54 1.24 -31.00
CA ILE A 181 5.04 1.15 -32.38
C ILE A 181 4.05 0.37 -33.24
#